data_331ac6f066ba6a67cc11cd65c6a54b5e
#
_entry.id   331ac6f066ba6a67cc11cd65c6a54b5e
#
_cell.length_a   1.000
_cell.length_b   1.000
_cell.length_c   1.000
_cell.angle_alpha   90.00
_cell.angle_beta   90.00
_cell.angle_gamma   90.00
#
_symmetry.space_group_name_H-M   'P 1'
#
loop_
_entity.id
_entity.type
_entity.pdbx_description
1 polymer ?
#
loop_
_entity_poly.entity_id
_entity_poly.type
_entity_poly.pdbx_seq_one_letter_code
_entity_poly.pdbx_strand_id
1 'polypeptide(L)'
;MRYTKLNFTIMAKESVKILKGKLDVDNLLVQLNAALSEEWLAYYQYWIGAFVAEGAMRANVQAEFEERAQEELGHAKLLADRIIELEGVPVLDPKKWFDLARCKYSIPTDFDVVNLLNQNVASERCAIVRYQEIAEFTNGKDFTTCDIAKHILSMEEEHEQDLQDYLRDIARMKQSLLSK
;
A
#
# COMPACT_ATOMS: atom_id res chain seq x y z
N MET A 1 18.62 -35.00 -29.90
CA MET A 1 18.08 -33.75 -30.43
C MET A 1 18.67 -32.62 -29.59
N ARG A 2 19.56 -31.81 -30.15
CA ARG A 2 20.17 -30.69 -29.45
C ARG A 2 19.22 -29.49 -29.60
N TYR A 3 18.61 -29.04 -28.52
CA TYR A 3 17.91 -27.78 -28.51
C TYR A 3 18.95 -26.66 -28.59
N THR A 4 19.03 -25.99 -29.73
CA THR A 4 19.76 -24.74 -29.90
C THR A 4 19.10 -23.69 -29.00
N LYS A 5 19.82 -23.22 -27.98
CA LYS A 5 19.42 -22.01 -27.21
C LYS A 5 19.38 -20.84 -28.19
N LEU A 6 18.19 -20.40 -28.57
CA LEU A 6 18.01 -19.11 -29.19
C LEU A 6 18.41 -18.04 -28.16
N ASN A 7 19.59 -17.46 -28.33
CA ASN A 7 20.01 -16.28 -27.61
C ASN A 7 19.22 -15.08 -28.19
N PHE A 8 18.02 -14.89 -27.73
CA PHE A 8 17.36 -13.58 -27.89
C PHE A 8 18.06 -12.61 -26.93
N THR A 9 18.92 -11.76 -27.45
CA THR A 9 19.34 -10.56 -26.75
C THR A 9 18.13 -9.63 -26.75
N ILE A 10 17.31 -9.74 -25.69
CA ILE A 10 16.22 -8.77 -25.47
C ILE A 10 16.92 -7.45 -25.17
N MET A 11 16.83 -6.50 -26.11
CA MET A 11 17.35 -5.16 -25.89
C MET A 11 16.46 -4.47 -24.84
N ALA A 12 17.08 -3.88 -23.82
CA ALA A 12 16.37 -3.11 -22.81
C ALA A 12 15.49 -2.04 -23.46
N LYS A 13 14.28 -1.81 -22.90
CA LYS A 13 13.36 -0.77 -23.38
C LYS A 13 14.06 0.58 -23.38
N GLU A 14 13.81 1.40 -24.39
CA GLU A 14 14.42 2.71 -24.50
C GLU A 14 14.09 3.60 -23.30
N SER A 15 12.84 3.52 -22.80
CA SER A 15 12.40 4.23 -21.58
C SER A 15 13.27 3.89 -20.36
N VAL A 16 13.60 2.59 -20.16
CA VAL A 16 14.44 2.13 -19.03
C VAL A 16 15.88 2.60 -19.20
N LYS A 17 16.42 2.62 -20.42
CA LYS A 17 17.78 3.17 -20.67
C LYS A 17 17.86 4.66 -20.34
N ILE A 18 16.85 5.43 -20.71
CA ILE A 18 16.75 6.86 -20.38
C ILE A 18 16.72 7.07 -18.87
N LEU A 19 15.94 6.25 -18.16
CA LEU A 19 15.82 6.34 -16.71
C LEU A 19 17.14 5.99 -16.00
N LYS A 20 17.82 4.93 -16.42
CA LYS A 20 19.14 4.54 -15.85
C LYS A 20 20.20 5.64 -15.96
N GLY A 21 20.04 6.58 -16.88
CA GLY A 21 20.87 7.79 -16.97
C GLY A 21 20.49 8.90 -15.99
N LYS A 22 19.37 8.81 -15.29
CA LYS A 22 18.82 9.87 -14.43
C LYS A 22 18.70 9.46 -12.95
N LEU A 23 18.44 8.19 -12.67
CA LEU A 23 18.27 7.67 -11.31
C LEU A 23 18.73 6.21 -11.22
N ASP A 24 18.95 5.76 -9.99
CA ASP A 24 19.23 4.36 -9.69
C ASP A 24 17.93 3.54 -9.79
N VAL A 25 17.72 2.90 -10.96
CA VAL A 25 16.55 2.08 -11.25
C VAL A 25 16.54 0.81 -10.38
N ASP A 26 17.68 0.26 -10.03
CA ASP A 26 17.76 -0.95 -9.20
C ASP A 26 17.30 -0.63 -7.77
N ASN A 27 17.70 0.52 -7.22
CA ASN A 27 17.19 1.00 -5.94
C ASN A 27 15.69 1.33 -6.01
N LEU A 28 15.21 1.93 -7.11
CA LEU A 28 13.78 2.16 -7.30
C LEU A 28 12.98 0.86 -7.26
N LEU A 29 13.46 -0.19 -7.94
CA LEU A 29 12.82 -1.51 -7.93
C LEU A 29 12.78 -2.13 -6.52
N VAL A 30 13.79 -1.91 -5.70
CA VAL A 30 13.78 -2.33 -4.28
C VAL A 30 12.68 -1.58 -3.51
N GLN A 31 12.56 -0.27 -3.68
CA GLN A 31 11.52 0.52 -3.02
C GLN A 31 10.12 0.13 -3.47
N LEU A 32 9.90 -0.08 -4.77
CA LEU A 32 8.60 -0.50 -5.31
C LEU A 32 8.20 -1.91 -4.84
N ASN A 33 9.14 -2.85 -4.73
CA ASN A 33 8.87 -4.19 -4.19
C ASN A 33 8.58 -4.16 -2.69
N ALA A 34 9.19 -3.24 -1.94
CA ALA A 34 8.85 -3.03 -0.54
C ALA A 34 7.43 -2.46 -0.41
N ALA A 35 7.09 -1.41 -1.19
CA ALA A 35 5.75 -0.86 -1.24
C ALA A 35 4.71 -1.92 -1.66
N LEU A 36 4.95 -2.68 -2.72
CA LEU A 36 4.07 -3.79 -3.14
C LEU A 36 3.81 -4.81 -2.02
N SER A 37 4.84 -5.09 -1.20
CA SER A 37 4.68 -5.98 -0.04
C SER A 37 3.83 -5.34 1.06
N GLU A 38 3.94 -4.03 1.23
CA GLU A 38 3.15 -3.25 2.17
C GLU A 38 1.66 -3.24 1.79
N GLU A 39 1.34 -3.05 0.48
CA GLU A 39 -0.05 -3.11 -0.01
C GLU A 39 -0.71 -4.48 0.23
N TRP A 40 0.02 -5.59 0.00
CA TRP A 40 -0.52 -6.91 0.30
C TRP A 40 -0.80 -7.11 1.80
N LEU A 41 0.02 -6.54 2.68
CA LEU A 41 -0.19 -6.59 4.12
C LEU A 41 -1.36 -5.68 4.54
N ALA A 42 -1.49 -4.48 3.96
CA ALA A 42 -2.59 -3.55 4.19
C ALA A 42 -3.93 -4.14 3.69
N TYR A 43 -3.95 -4.68 2.46
CA TYR A 43 -5.11 -5.41 1.95
C TYR A 43 -5.61 -6.44 2.96
N TYR A 44 -4.72 -7.31 3.44
CA TYR A 44 -5.14 -8.36 4.37
C TYR A 44 -5.57 -7.79 5.72
N GLN A 45 -4.93 -6.73 6.20
CA GLN A 45 -5.27 -6.08 7.46
C GLN A 45 -6.69 -5.51 7.44
N TYR A 46 -7.05 -4.79 6.38
CA TYR A 46 -8.40 -4.30 6.17
C TYR A 46 -9.41 -5.43 5.96
N TRP A 47 -9.09 -6.36 5.08
CA TRP A 47 -9.97 -7.47 4.76
C TRP A 47 -10.32 -8.32 5.97
N ILE A 48 -9.34 -8.74 6.78
CA ILE A 48 -9.63 -9.55 7.98
C ILE A 48 -10.26 -8.70 9.09
N GLY A 49 -9.87 -7.41 9.20
CA GLY A 49 -10.46 -6.46 10.13
C GLY A 49 -11.97 -6.30 9.94
N ALA A 50 -12.44 -6.27 8.69
CA ALA A 50 -13.86 -6.21 8.36
C ALA A 50 -14.66 -7.37 8.96
N PHE A 51 -14.11 -8.59 8.93
CA PHE A 51 -14.80 -9.78 9.46
C PHE A 51 -14.86 -9.83 10.98
N VAL A 52 -13.81 -9.36 11.67
CA VAL A 52 -13.70 -9.49 13.11
C VAL A 52 -14.20 -8.27 13.88
N ALA A 53 -14.55 -7.18 13.20
CA ALA A 53 -14.99 -5.92 13.80
C ALA A 53 -16.19 -6.10 14.75
N GLU A 54 -16.11 -5.53 15.94
CA GLU A 54 -17.15 -5.53 16.98
C GLU A 54 -17.37 -4.14 17.54
N GLY A 55 -18.54 -3.89 18.14
CA GLY A 55 -18.81 -2.64 18.88
C GLY A 55 -19.67 -1.64 18.11
N ALA A 56 -19.58 -0.37 18.54
CA ALA A 56 -20.40 0.71 17.99
C ALA A 56 -20.01 1.03 16.54
N MET A 57 -21.02 1.21 15.67
CA MET A 57 -20.83 1.48 14.22
C MET A 57 -20.15 0.33 13.44
N ARG A 58 -20.14 -0.88 13.99
CA ARG A 58 -19.51 -2.05 13.33
C ARG A 58 -19.85 -2.15 11.85
N ALA A 59 -21.13 -2.01 11.47
CA ALA A 59 -21.57 -2.20 10.08
C ALA A 59 -20.97 -1.13 9.13
N ASN A 60 -20.79 0.11 9.61
CA ASN A 60 -20.18 1.18 8.83
C ASN A 60 -18.67 0.95 8.70
N VAL A 61 -18.00 0.62 9.81
CA VAL A 61 -16.55 0.34 9.80
C VAL A 61 -16.23 -0.90 8.97
N GLN A 62 -17.08 -1.93 9.01
CA GLN A 62 -16.93 -3.10 8.14
C GLN A 62 -16.99 -2.70 6.66
N ALA A 63 -18.00 -1.91 6.25
CA ALA A 63 -18.14 -1.48 4.86
C ALA A 63 -16.93 -0.64 4.41
N GLU A 64 -16.46 0.27 5.26
CA GLU A 64 -15.24 1.05 5.03
C GLU A 64 -14.02 0.16 4.81
N PHE A 65 -13.80 -0.80 5.70
CA PHE A 65 -12.67 -1.72 5.59
C PHE A 65 -12.73 -2.62 4.35
N GLU A 66 -13.94 -3.04 3.94
CA GLU A 66 -14.12 -3.80 2.70
C GLU A 66 -13.76 -2.95 1.47
N GLU A 67 -14.14 -1.66 1.46
CA GLU A 67 -13.80 -0.71 0.39
C GLU A 67 -12.29 -0.47 0.33
N ARG A 68 -11.66 -0.12 1.47
CA ARG A 68 -10.21 0.10 1.55
C ARG A 68 -9.41 -1.13 1.12
N ALA A 69 -9.83 -2.33 1.51
CA ALA A 69 -9.17 -3.54 1.03
C ALA A 69 -9.15 -3.63 -0.51
N GLN A 70 -10.20 -3.22 -1.21
CA GLN A 70 -10.21 -3.23 -2.67
C GLN A 70 -9.28 -2.17 -3.27
N GLU A 71 -9.16 -1.01 -2.62
CA GLU A 71 -8.25 0.05 -3.04
C GLU A 71 -6.80 -0.35 -2.87
N GLU A 72 -6.41 -0.98 -1.75
CA GLU A 72 -5.06 -1.54 -1.54
C GLU A 72 -4.69 -2.59 -2.60
N LEU A 73 -5.66 -3.42 -2.99
CA LEU A 73 -5.45 -4.36 -4.10
C LEU A 73 -5.22 -3.63 -5.43
N GLY A 74 -5.87 -2.49 -5.63
CA GLY A 74 -5.64 -1.58 -6.74
C GLY A 74 -4.23 -0.99 -6.74
N HIS A 75 -3.77 -0.51 -5.57
CA HIS A 75 -2.41 0.00 -5.37
C HIS A 75 -1.36 -1.08 -5.67
N ALA A 76 -1.54 -2.29 -5.13
CA ALA A 76 -0.66 -3.42 -5.40
C ALA A 76 -0.55 -3.71 -6.91
N LYS A 77 -1.66 -3.60 -7.65
CA LYS A 77 -1.66 -3.79 -9.10
C LYS A 77 -0.85 -2.70 -9.80
N LEU A 78 -1.04 -1.42 -9.46
CA LEU A 78 -0.28 -0.30 -10.05
C LEU A 78 1.23 -0.48 -9.86
N LEU A 79 1.65 -0.89 -8.66
CA LEU A 79 3.06 -1.14 -8.34
C LEU A 79 3.63 -2.33 -9.12
N ALA A 80 2.89 -3.45 -9.19
CA ALA A 80 3.31 -4.62 -9.92
C ALA A 80 3.47 -4.33 -11.42
N ASP A 81 2.51 -3.63 -12.02
CA ASP A 81 2.57 -3.20 -13.42
C ASP A 81 3.81 -2.30 -13.64
N ARG A 82 4.06 -1.34 -12.73
CA ARG A 82 5.23 -0.45 -12.85
C ARG A 82 6.55 -1.17 -12.72
N ILE A 83 6.69 -2.14 -11.82
CA ILE A 83 7.87 -2.97 -11.68
C ILE A 83 8.16 -3.71 -12.99
N ILE A 84 7.16 -4.30 -13.62
CA ILE A 84 7.29 -4.99 -14.91
C ILE A 84 7.67 -4.01 -16.04
N GLU A 85 7.10 -2.81 -16.04
CA GLU A 85 7.46 -1.77 -17.01
C GLU A 85 8.92 -1.35 -16.91
N LEU A 86 9.48 -1.34 -15.70
CA LEU A 86 10.89 -1.05 -15.40
C LEU A 86 11.81 -2.26 -15.64
N GLU A 87 11.31 -3.35 -16.25
CA GLU A 87 12.03 -4.62 -16.48
C GLU A 87 12.47 -5.32 -15.18
N GLY A 88 11.81 -5.01 -14.06
CA GLY A 88 11.98 -5.68 -12.79
C GLY A 88 11.08 -6.91 -12.64
N VAL A 89 11.21 -7.58 -11.51
CA VAL A 89 10.37 -8.72 -11.12
C VAL A 89 9.66 -8.36 -9.82
N PRO A 90 8.31 -8.36 -9.81
CA PRO A 90 7.56 -8.20 -8.58
C PRO A 90 7.88 -9.32 -7.59
N VAL A 91 7.76 -9.05 -6.29
CA VAL A 91 7.98 -10.08 -5.26
C VAL A 91 7.06 -11.29 -5.50
N LEU A 92 7.68 -12.46 -5.76
CA LEU A 92 6.97 -13.68 -6.13
C LEU A 92 6.60 -14.57 -4.93
N ASP A 93 7.32 -14.44 -3.83
CA ASP A 93 7.13 -15.25 -2.62
C ASP A 93 6.42 -14.43 -1.53
N PRO A 94 5.14 -14.75 -1.21
CA PRO A 94 4.41 -14.05 -0.17
C PRO A 94 5.08 -14.07 1.21
N LYS A 95 5.90 -15.07 1.50
CA LYS A 95 6.65 -15.15 2.76
C LYS A 95 7.64 -14.01 2.94
N LYS A 96 8.07 -13.38 1.83
CA LYS A 96 8.99 -12.24 1.86
C LYS A 96 8.33 -10.90 2.17
N TRP A 97 7.01 -10.80 2.11
CA TRP A 97 6.32 -9.54 2.39
C TRP A 97 6.69 -8.97 3.77
N PHE A 98 6.72 -9.83 4.79
CA PHE A 98 7.08 -9.41 6.15
C PHE A 98 8.54 -8.94 6.28
N ASP A 99 9.45 -9.45 5.44
CA ASP A 99 10.85 -9.02 5.46
C ASP A 99 11.05 -7.70 4.71
N LEU A 100 10.37 -7.54 3.55
CA LEU A 100 10.52 -6.39 2.67
C LEU A 100 9.75 -5.15 3.16
N ALA A 101 8.57 -5.35 3.72
CA ALA A 101 7.72 -4.27 4.19
C ALA A 101 8.34 -3.54 5.40
N ARG A 102 8.31 -2.21 5.38
CA ARG A 102 8.54 -1.36 6.55
C ARG A 102 7.25 -1.21 7.35
N CYS A 103 6.14 -0.97 6.66
CA CYS A 103 4.81 -0.91 7.24
C CYS A 103 4.33 -2.32 7.54
N LYS A 104 4.37 -2.70 8.81
CA LYS A 104 4.14 -4.09 9.22
C LYS A 104 2.66 -4.35 9.45
N TYR A 105 2.21 -5.54 9.06
CA TYR A 105 0.92 -6.06 9.49
C TYR A 105 0.89 -6.19 11.02
N SER A 106 -0.17 -5.68 11.61
CA SER A 106 -0.44 -5.83 13.04
C SER A 106 -1.55 -6.85 13.26
N ILE A 107 -1.25 -7.93 13.99
CA ILE A 107 -2.26 -8.94 14.34
C ILE A 107 -3.26 -8.29 15.30
N PRO A 108 -4.56 -8.21 14.96
CA PRO A 108 -5.56 -7.65 15.87
C PRO A 108 -5.72 -8.58 17.09
N THR A 109 -5.58 -8.01 18.28
CA THR A 109 -5.77 -8.72 19.56
C THR A 109 -7.03 -8.26 20.28
N ASP A 110 -7.64 -7.18 19.83
CA ASP A 110 -8.90 -6.62 20.30
C ASP A 110 -9.72 -6.20 19.07
N PHE A 111 -10.96 -6.68 18.98
CA PHE A 111 -11.81 -6.50 17.81
C PHE A 111 -12.78 -5.32 17.92
N ASP A 112 -12.70 -4.52 19.02
CA ASP A 112 -13.45 -3.26 19.09
C ASP A 112 -13.06 -2.36 17.94
N VAL A 113 -14.04 -1.78 17.26
CA VAL A 113 -13.82 -0.92 16.08
C VAL A 113 -12.84 0.22 16.33
N VAL A 114 -12.76 0.76 17.56
CA VAL A 114 -11.82 1.84 17.89
C VAL A 114 -10.38 1.35 17.82
N ASN A 115 -10.12 0.12 18.26
CA ASN A 115 -8.77 -0.45 18.22
C ASN A 115 -8.38 -0.80 16.78
N LEU A 116 -9.29 -1.38 16.00
CA LEU A 116 -9.05 -1.68 14.59
C LEU A 116 -8.85 -0.41 13.75
N LEU A 117 -9.64 0.64 13.97
CA LEU A 117 -9.45 1.94 13.32
C LEU A 117 -8.08 2.55 13.65
N ASN A 118 -7.69 2.58 14.93
CA ASN A 118 -6.38 3.10 15.34
C ASN A 118 -5.22 2.30 14.73
N GLN A 119 -5.36 0.98 14.60
CA GLN A 119 -4.38 0.11 13.98
C GLN A 119 -4.21 0.46 12.49
N ASN A 120 -5.31 0.68 11.77
CA ASN A 120 -5.26 1.07 10.37
C ASN A 120 -4.74 2.51 10.18
N VAL A 121 -5.13 3.48 11.01
CA VAL A 121 -4.53 4.84 11.00
C VAL A 121 -3.00 4.77 11.12
N ALA A 122 -2.46 3.88 11.94
CA ALA A 122 -1.02 3.73 12.05
C ALA A 122 -0.38 3.13 10.76
N SER A 123 -1.12 2.26 10.06
CA SER A 123 -0.72 1.72 8.75
C SER A 123 -0.69 2.82 7.69
N GLU A 124 -1.79 3.60 7.57
CA GLU A 124 -1.87 4.71 6.60
C GLU A 124 -0.74 5.72 6.77
N ARG A 125 -0.46 6.14 8.00
CA ARG A 125 0.67 7.04 8.29
C ARG A 125 2.01 6.51 7.84
N CYS A 126 2.20 5.20 7.92
CA CYS A 126 3.41 4.56 7.41
C CYS A 126 3.42 4.56 5.88
N ALA A 127 2.29 4.28 5.22
CA ALA A 127 2.15 4.31 3.76
C ALA A 127 2.36 5.73 3.20
N ILE A 128 1.77 6.75 3.82
CA ILE A 128 1.98 8.17 3.47
C ILE A 128 3.48 8.50 3.41
N VAL A 129 4.25 8.11 4.42
CA VAL A 129 5.71 8.33 4.43
C VAL A 129 6.39 7.56 3.29
N ARG A 130 5.98 6.32 3.02
CA ARG A 130 6.52 5.51 1.93
C ARG A 130 6.32 6.17 0.57
N TYR A 131 5.10 6.60 0.27
CA TYR A 131 4.79 7.19 -1.03
C TYR A 131 5.34 8.59 -1.20
N GLN A 132 5.45 9.37 -0.11
CA GLN A 132 6.18 10.62 -0.13
C GLN A 132 7.66 10.41 -0.53
N GLU A 133 8.35 9.43 0.07
CA GLU A 133 9.74 9.10 -0.25
C GLU A 133 9.92 8.66 -1.71
N ILE A 134 9.02 7.81 -2.25
CA ILE A 134 9.08 7.36 -3.65
C ILE A 134 8.82 8.55 -4.59
N ALA A 135 7.85 9.40 -4.29
CA ALA A 135 7.57 10.59 -5.09
C ALA A 135 8.78 11.54 -5.12
N GLU A 136 9.41 11.81 -3.99
CA GLU A 136 10.61 12.65 -3.90
C GLU A 136 11.80 12.03 -4.64
N PHE A 137 12.04 10.74 -4.50
CA PHE A 137 13.11 10.02 -5.18
C PHE A 137 12.99 10.09 -6.70
N THR A 138 11.77 10.04 -7.23
CA THR A 138 11.46 9.99 -8.66
C THR A 138 11.18 11.36 -9.29
N ASN A 139 10.94 12.39 -8.47
CA ASN A 139 10.56 13.73 -8.93
C ASN A 139 11.60 14.32 -9.90
N GLY A 140 11.10 14.78 -11.06
CA GLY A 140 11.94 15.35 -12.12
C GLY A 140 12.82 14.34 -12.87
N LYS A 141 12.78 13.06 -12.54
CA LYS A 141 13.58 11.98 -13.13
C LYS A 141 12.73 10.91 -13.80
N ASP A 142 11.75 10.37 -13.09
CA ASP A 142 10.77 9.39 -13.56
C ASP A 142 9.36 9.88 -13.26
N PHE A 143 8.79 10.60 -14.20
CA PHE A 143 7.45 11.20 -14.05
C PHE A 143 6.37 10.15 -13.86
N THR A 144 6.45 9.03 -14.56
CA THR A 144 5.44 7.95 -14.47
C THR A 144 5.38 7.37 -13.06
N THR A 145 6.53 6.97 -12.48
CA THR A 145 6.56 6.46 -11.10
C THR A 145 6.20 7.55 -10.09
N CYS A 146 6.64 8.79 -10.32
CA CYS A 146 6.29 9.92 -9.47
C CYS A 146 4.77 10.16 -9.43
N ASP A 147 4.09 10.08 -10.59
CA ASP A 147 2.64 10.27 -10.66
C ASP A 147 1.87 9.11 -10.03
N ILE A 148 2.33 7.86 -10.19
CA ILE A 148 1.78 6.71 -9.48
C ILE A 148 1.91 6.91 -7.96
N ALA A 149 3.10 7.28 -7.49
CA ALA A 149 3.35 7.49 -6.05
C ALA A 149 2.49 8.62 -5.48
N LYS A 150 2.33 9.74 -6.18
CA LYS A 150 1.46 10.84 -5.76
C LYS A 150 -0.02 10.47 -5.76
N HIS A 151 -0.45 9.67 -6.74
CA HIS A 151 -1.82 9.19 -6.79
C HIS A 151 -2.15 8.34 -5.57
N ILE A 152 -1.31 7.34 -5.27
CA ILE A 152 -1.50 6.50 -4.08
C ILE A 152 -1.38 7.35 -2.81
N LEU A 153 -0.37 8.22 -2.69
CA LEU A 153 -0.20 9.13 -1.55
C LEU A 153 -1.48 9.91 -1.24
N SER A 154 -2.14 10.46 -2.28
CA SER A 154 -3.39 11.20 -2.09
C SER A 154 -4.52 10.33 -1.55
N MET A 155 -4.55 9.05 -1.91
CA MET A 155 -5.55 8.10 -1.41
C MET A 155 -5.25 7.71 0.04
N GLU A 156 -3.98 7.47 0.40
CA GLU A 156 -3.58 7.16 1.79
C GLU A 156 -3.86 8.33 2.76
N GLU A 157 -3.70 9.58 2.28
CA GLU A 157 -4.09 10.77 3.05
C GLU A 157 -5.61 10.85 3.26
N GLU A 158 -6.42 10.47 2.26
CA GLU A 158 -7.88 10.35 2.37
C GLU A 158 -8.28 9.22 3.31
N HIS A 159 -7.66 8.04 3.19
CA HIS A 159 -7.88 6.91 4.11
C HIS A 159 -7.61 7.30 5.56
N GLU A 160 -6.46 7.92 5.85
CA GLU A 160 -6.15 8.40 7.19
C GLU A 160 -7.24 9.36 7.71
N GLN A 161 -7.69 10.30 6.88
CA GLN A 161 -8.71 11.29 7.23
C GLN A 161 -10.03 10.61 7.59
N ASP A 162 -10.51 9.68 6.76
CA ASP A 162 -11.80 9.00 6.95
C ASP A 162 -11.79 8.12 8.22
N LEU A 163 -10.72 7.38 8.45
CA LEU A 163 -10.56 6.59 9.68
C LEU A 163 -10.56 7.47 10.93
N GLN A 164 -9.93 8.64 10.87
CA GLN A 164 -9.94 9.60 11.97
C GLN A 164 -11.33 10.22 12.18
N ASP A 165 -12.11 10.41 11.11
CA ASP A 165 -13.48 10.90 11.22
C ASP A 165 -14.37 9.88 11.92
N TYR A 166 -14.26 8.58 11.59
CA TYR A 166 -14.93 7.51 12.35
C TYR A 166 -14.57 7.53 13.83
N LEU A 167 -13.29 7.67 14.17
CA LEU A 167 -12.83 7.73 15.56
C LEU A 167 -13.43 8.94 16.30
N ARG A 168 -13.48 10.12 15.66
CA ARG A 168 -14.08 11.34 16.24
C ARG A 168 -15.57 11.17 16.46
N ASP A 169 -16.28 10.58 15.53
CA ASP A 169 -17.73 10.39 15.62
C ASP A 169 -18.10 9.37 16.71
N ILE A 170 -17.36 8.28 16.82
CA ILE A 170 -17.53 7.31 17.91
C ILE A 170 -17.28 7.96 19.27
N ALA A 171 -16.23 8.79 19.39
CA ALA A 171 -15.94 9.51 20.63
C ALA A 171 -17.07 10.48 21.02
N ARG A 172 -17.61 11.25 20.07
CA ARG A 172 -18.76 12.16 20.28
C ARG A 172 -20.01 11.40 20.72
N MET A 173 -20.31 10.26 20.08
CA MET A 173 -21.45 9.42 20.49
C MET A 173 -21.29 8.90 21.91
N LYS A 174 -20.11 8.39 22.29
CA LYS A 174 -19.83 7.94 23.67
C LYS A 174 -20.04 9.10 24.67
N GLN A 175 -19.54 10.29 24.38
CA GLN A 175 -19.69 11.46 25.24
C GLN A 175 -21.16 11.86 25.41
N SER A 176 -21.96 11.84 24.34
CA SER A 176 -23.39 12.22 24.41
C SER A 176 -24.23 11.23 25.23
N LEU A 177 -23.83 9.97 25.31
CA LEU A 177 -24.50 8.96 26.13
C LEU A 177 -24.17 9.11 27.63
N LEU A 178 -22.97 9.58 27.96
CA LEU A 178 -22.51 9.78 29.34
C LEU A 178 -23.01 11.10 29.96
N SER A 179 -23.45 12.04 29.13
CA SER A 179 -23.96 13.34 29.56
C SER A 179 -25.46 13.37 29.89
N LYS A 180 -26.15 12.24 29.78
CA LYS A 180 -27.56 12.01 30.16
C LYS A 180 -27.65 11.28 31.49
#